data_064bd3a6be7a8bcac3720f8e4a4569dd
#
_entry.id   064bd3a6be7a8bcac3720f8e4a4569dd
#
_cell.length_a   1.000
_cell.length_b   1.000
_cell.length_c   1.000
_cell.angle_alpha   90.00
_cell.angle_beta   90.00
_cell.angle_gamma   90.00
#
_symmetry.space_group_name_H-M   'P 1'
#
loop_
_entity.id
_entity.type
_entity.pdbx_description
1 polymer ?
#
loop_
_entity_poly.entity_id
_entity_poly.type
_entity_poly.pdbx_seq_one_letter_code
_entity_poly.pdbx_strand_id
1 'polypeptide(L)'
;DGVAFLIVFAVVIIVIIYLSINNRGGKGGSSSTSNFNKYSDIKDDRLKKIGMDADEFKKLAFELYKSIQEEWMNFDYDGLRKHLTDELYNSYIMQLDALKVKGQKNIMKDFENIDVKITNITEEAGIVNITVYLHTAMYDYVVDNNKKTVRGKDNHKIDIEYSITFVKASEDSEKKCPNCGAPFEGVAGGNCEYCGSTIVVGPKEYVMSKKTCIGQRMR
;
A
#
# COMPACT_ATOMS: atom_id res chain seq x y z
N ASP A 1 28.46 5.13 -7.90
CA ASP A 1 28.28 4.07 -6.88
C ASP A 1 26.81 3.92 -6.40
N GLY A 2 25.94 4.89 -6.68
CA GLY A 2 24.51 4.81 -6.31
C GLY A 2 23.67 3.82 -7.14
N VAL A 3 24.10 3.48 -8.32
CA VAL A 3 23.35 2.57 -9.23
C VAL A 3 23.45 1.10 -8.78
N ALA A 4 24.58 0.72 -8.16
CA ALA A 4 24.77 -0.63 -7.63
C ALA A 4 23.88 -0.94 -6.43
N PHE A 5 23.52 0.07 -5.62
CA PHE A 5 22.67 -0.10 -4.43
C PHE A 5 21.19 -0.30 -4.79
N LEU A 6 20.71 0.34 -5.84
CA LEU A 6 19.31 0.21 -6.32
C LEU A 6 19.04 -1.15 -7.00
N ILE A 7 20.05 -1.73 -7.68
CA ILE A 7 19.94 -3.05 -8.30
C ILE A 7 19.84 -4.14 -7.21
N VAL A 8 20.53 -3.97 -6.09
CA VAL A 8 20.51 -4.92 -4.96
C VAL A 8 19.13 -4.97 -4.29
N PHE A 9 18.42 -3.85 -4.16
CA PHE A 9 17.10 -3.82 -3.51
C PHE A 9 16.00 -4.47 -4.36
N ALA A 10 16.00 -4.23 -5.67
CA ALA A 10 15.06 -4.89 -6.60
C ALA A 10 15.32 -6.40 -6.69
N VAL A 11 16.59 -6.81 -6.67
CA VAL A 11 17.01 -8.22 -6.65
C VAL A 11 16.66 -8.89 -5.32
N VAL A 12 16.75 -8.19 -4.19
CA VAL A 12 16.42 -8.74 -2.86
C VAL A 12 14.94 -9.07 -2.74
N ILE A 13 14.02 -8.22 -3.23
CA ILE A 13 12.58 -8.52 -3.22
C ILE A 13 12.27 -9.71 -4.15
N ILE A 14 12.88 -9.76 -5.33
CA ILE A 14 12.75 -10.88 -6.28
C ILE A 14 13.36 -12.16 -5.70
N VAL A 15 14.51 -12.08 -5.03
CA VAL A 15 15.20 -13.21 -4.40
C VAL A 15 14.47 -13.72 -3.17
N ILE A 16 13.85 -12.86 -2.36
CA ILE A 16 13.04 -13.29 -1.21
C ILE A 16 11.80 -14.06 -1.69
N ILE A 17 11.14 -13.59 -2.75
CA ILE A 17 10.02 -14.31 -3.37
C ILE A 17 10.49 -15.62 -4.01
N TYR A 18 11.64 -15.61 -4.72
CA TYR A 18 12.22 -16.80 -5.36
C TYR A 18 12.72 -17.84 -4.36
N LEU A 19 13.37 -17.45 -3.26
CA LEU A 19 13.85 -18.35 -2.21
C LEU A 19 12.69 -18.93 -1.38
N SER A 20 11.60 -18.18 -1.20
CA SER A 20 10.38 -18.68 -0.55
C SER A 20 9.67 -19.76 -1.38
N ILE A 21 9.83 -19.72 -2.70
CA ILE A 21 9.24 -20.72 -3.61
C ILE A 21 10.14 -21.95 -3.76
N ASN A 22 11.46 -21.79 -3.82
CA ASN A 22 12.40 -22.88 -4.08
C ASN A 22 12.84 -23.68 -2.81
N ASN A 23 12.61 -23.17 -1.61
CA ASN A 23 13.04 -23.85 -0.38
C ASN A 23 12.02 -24.85 0.19
N ARG A 24 11.09 -25.37 -0.63
CA ARG A 24 10.12 -26.39 -0.25
C ARG A 24 10.43 -27.80 -0.78
N GLY A 25 11.70 -28.18 -0.70
CA GLY A 25 12.15 -29.55 -0.88
C GLY A 25 12.69 -30.11 0.43
N GLY A 26 11.85 -30.33 1.44
CA GLY A 26 12.26 -30.92 2.71
C GLY A 26 11.03 -31.31 3.54
N LYS A 27 10.80 -32.62 3.70
CA LYS A 27 9.80 -33.18 4.61
C LYS A 27 10.05 -32.70 6.03
N GLY A 28 9.11 -31.97 6.60
CA GLY A 28 9.08 -31.63 8.01
C GLY A 28 7.75 -30.93 8.28
N GLY A 29 6.77 -31.66 8.83
CA GLY A 29 5.51 -31.09 9.25
C GLY A 29 5.74 -30.07 10.35
N SER A 30 5.68 -28.80 10.00
CA SER A 30 5.46 -27.72 10.95
C SER A 30 4.14 -27.09 10.54
N SER A 31 3.13 -27.24 11.39
CA SER A 31 1.87 -26.54 11.24
C SER A 31 2.19 -25.04 11.30
N SER A 32 2.22 -24.38 10.16
CA SER A 32 2.21 -22.93 10.13
C SER A 32 0.85 -22.48 10.64
N THR A 33 0.77 -22.26 11.94
CA THR A 33 -0.32 -21.53 12.58
C THR A 33 -0.44 -20.22 11.84
N SER A 34 -1.52 -20.05 11.09
CA SER A 34 -1.80 -18.83 10.37
C SER A 34 -1.69 -17.64 11.34
N ASN A 35 -0.98 -16.61 10.96
CA ASN A 35 -0.85 -15.35 11.75
C ASN A 35 -2.19 -14.60 11.93
N PHE A 36 -3.32 -15.21 11.55
CA PHE A 36 -4.66 -14.64 11.60
C PHE A 36 -5.07 -14.06 12.96
N ASN A 37 -4.54 -14.60 14.07
CA ASN A 37 -4.85 -14.11 15.42
C ASN A 37 -3.84 -13.10 15.96
N LYS A 38 -2.80 -12.75 15.21
CA LYS A 38 -1.75 -11.83 15.67
C LYS A 38 -2.20 -10.37 15.61
N TYR A 39 -3.11 -10.03 14.69
CA TYR A 39 -3.58 -8.66 14.51
C TYR A 39 -4.97 -8.51 15.11
N SER A 40 -5.09 -7.66 16.11
CA SER A 40 -6.37 -7.26 16.71
C SER A 40 -6.80 -5.92 16.14
N ASP A 41 -8.11 -5.80 15.92
CA ASP A 41 -8.74 -4.54 15.57
C ASP A 41 -8.67 -3.59 16.77
N ILE A 42 -8.14 -2.40 16.57
CA ILE A 42 -8.15 -1.39 17.63
C ILE A 42 -9.52 -0.74 17.71
N LYS A 43 -10.09 -0.74 18.91
CA LYS A 43 -11.28 0.04 19.23
C LYS A 43 -10.80 1.43 19.66
N ASP A 44 -10.60 2.32 18.67
CA ASP A 44 -10.01 3.61 18.94
C ASP A 44 -11.01 4.74 18.69
N ASP A 45 -11.30 5.51 19.75
CA ASP A 45 -12.13 6.71 19.66
C ASP A 45 -11.50 7.81 18.78
N ARG A 46 -10.22 7.67 18.37
CA ARG A 46 -9.55 8.58 17.44
C ARG A 46 -10.22 8.59 16.06
N LEU A 47 -10.74 7.45 15.57
CA LEU A 47 -11.53 7.44 14.33
C LEU A 47 -12.75 8.33 14.41
N LYS A 48 -13.45 8.28 15.55
CA LYS A 48 -14.60 9.15 15.78
C LYS A 48 -14.22 10.63 15.81
N LYS A 49 -13.03 10.98 16.35
CA LYS A 49 -12.54 12.35 16.36
C LYS A 49 -12.26 12.92 14.98
N ILE A 50 -11.87 12.08 14.04
CA ILE A 50 -11.67 12.45 12.63
C ILE A 50 -12.95 12.25 11.79
N GLY A 51 -14.11 12.05 12.44
CA GLY A 51 -15.40 11.95 11.76
C GLY A 51 -15.60 10.68 10.93
N MET A 52 -14.82 9.61 11.20
CA MET A 52 -14.87 8.37 10.41
C MET A 52 -15.32 7.18 11.26
N ASP A 53 -16.26 6.42 10.72
CA ASP A 53 -16.64 5.10 11.23
C ASP A 53 -15.60 4.04 10.86
N ALA A 54 -15.32 3.12 11.79
CA ALA A 54 -14.31 2.08 11.60
C ALA A 54 -14.66 1.13 10.43
N ASP A 55 -15.93 0.77 10.31
CA ASP A 55 -16.37 -0.18 9.28
C ASP A 55 -16.42 0.51 7.90
N GLU A 56 -16.79 1.79 7.84
CA GLU A 56 -16.69 2.60 6.64
C GLU A 56 -15.23 2.73 6.18
N PHE A 57 -14.30 2.96 7.10
CA PHE A 57 -12.88 3.05 6.75
C PHE A 57 -12.31 1.70 6.26
N LYS A 58 -12.66 0.57 6.90
CA LYS A 58 -12.23 -0.76 6.44
C LYS A 58 -12.71 -1.05 5.02
N LYS A 59 -13.94 -0.68 4.72
CA LYS A 59 -14.49 -0.80 3.37
C LYS A 59 -13.73 0.08 2.38
N LEU A 60 -13.52 1.36 2.72
CA LEU A 60 -12.74 2.29 1.91
C LEU A 60 -11.32 1.77 1.66
N ALA A 61 -10.64 1.26 2.69
CA ALA A 61 -9.28 0.73 2.59
C ALA A 61 -9.19 -0.45 1.61
N PHE A 62 -10.16 -1.36 1.62
CA PHE A 62 -10.20 -2.47 0.66
C PHE A 62 -10.48 -2.01 -0.76
N GLU A 63 -11.46 -1.12 -0.96
CA GLU A 63 -11.79 -0.60 -2.29
C GLU A 63 -10.62 0.22 -2.88
N LEU A 64 -9.96 1.04 -2.07
CA LEU A 64 -8.78 1.80 -2.51
C LEU A 64 -7.61 0.86 -2.85
N TYR A 65 -7.37 -0.16 -2.02
CA TYR A 65 -6.39 -1.21 -2.34
C TYR A 65 -6.71 -1.85 -3.71
N LYS A 66 -7.96 -2.25 -3.94
CA LYS A 66 -8.40 -2.90 -5.18
C LYS A 66 -8.24 -1.97 -6.39
N SER A 67 -8.67 -0.72 -6.29
CA SER A 67 -8.48 0.29 -7.35
C SER A 67 -7.02 0.45 -7.74
N ILE A 68 -6.11 0.54 -6.76
CA ILE A 68 -4.67 0.63 -7.00
C ILE A 68 -4.14 -0.63 -7.74
N GLN A 69 -4.66 -1.84 -7.43
CA GLN A 69 -4.24 -3.04 -8.16
C GLN A 69 -4.78 -3.04 -9.61
N GLU A 70 -5.98 -2.53 -9.84
CA GLU A 70 -6.58 -2.39 -11.17
C GLU A 70 -5.82 -1.35 -12.01
N GLU A 71 -5.46 -0.21 -11.42
CA GLU A 71 -4.61 0.82 -12.05
C GLU A 71 -3.22 0.27 -12.40
N TRP A 72 -2.60 -0.49 -11.48
CA TRP A 72 -1.36 -1.20 -11.72
C TRP A 72 -1.44 -2.13 -12.93
N MET A 73 -2.46 -2.99 -12.99
CA MET A 73 -2.66 -3.91 -14.11
C MET A 73 -2.82 -3.18 -15.44
N ASN A 74 -3.46 -2.04 -15.42
CA ASN A 74 -3.76 -1.27 -16.63
C ASN A 74 -2.66 -0.28 -17.02
N PHE A 75 -1.55 -0.20 -16.26
CA PHE A 75 -0.52 0.82 -16.43
C PHE A 75 -1.12 2.23 -16.40
N ASP A 76 -2.12 2.43 -15.54
CA ASP A 76 -2.77 3.72 -15.32
C ASP A 76 -1.95 4.57 -14.36
N TYR A 77 -0.97 5.27 -14.91
CA TYR A 77 -0.06 6.13 -14.14
C TYR A 77 -0.79 7.29 -13.48
N ASP A 78 -1.83 7.83 -14.11
CA ASP A 78 -2.59 8.96 -13.59
C ASP A 78 -3.48 8.54 -12.41
N GLY A 79 -4.10 7.36 -12.49
CA GLY A 79 -4.84 6.76 -11.39
C GLY A 79 -3.91 6.49 -10.19
N LEU A 80 -2.79 5.82 -10.42
CA LEU A 80 -1.79 5.56 -9.38
C LEU A 80 -1.29 6.84 -8.71
N ARG A 81 -1.08 7.92 -9.48
CA ARG A 81 -0.65 9.21 -8.93
C ARG A 81 -1.66 9.81 -7.96
N LYS A 82 -2.94 9.59 -8.18
CA LYS A 82 -4.02 10.09 -7.30
C LYS A 82 -4.13 9.30 -6.00
N HIS A 83 -3.79 8.01 -6.02
CA HIS A 83 -4.05 7.09 -4.92
C HIS A 83 -2.80 6.72 -4.10
N LEU A 84 -1.61 7.18 -4.52
CA LEU A 84 -0.34 6.89 -3.86
C LEU A 84 0.37 8.18 -3.43
N THR A 85 1.14 8.09 -2.34
CA THR A 85 2.13 9.13 -2.04
C THR A 85 3.22 9.13 -3.10
N ASP A 86 3.93 10.26 -3.26
CA ASP A 86 4.99 10.40 -4.26
C ASP A 86 6.08 9.32 -4.15
N GLU A 87 6.48 8.96 -2.93
CA GLU A 87 7.48 7.92 -2.72
C GLU A 87 6.99 6.54 -3.19
N LEU A 88 5.76 6.16 -2.83
CA LEU A 88 5.20 4.87 -3.22
C LEU A 88 4.90 4.84 -4.71
N TYR A 89 4.41 5.94 -5.27
CA TYR A 89 4.20 6.12 -6.70
C TYR A 89 5.49 5.89 -7.49
N ASN A 90 6.58 6.58 -7.14
CA ASN A 90 7.86 6.43 -7.83
C ASN A 90 8.38 4.99 -7.79
N SER A 91 8.22 4.31 -6.64
CA SER A 91 8.54 2.88 -6.52
C SER A 91 7.69 2.00 -7.45
N TYR A 92 6.40 2.31 -7.59
CA TYR A 92 5.48 1.57 -8.45
C TYR A 92 5.81 1.77 -9.93
N ILE A 93 6.10 3.01 -10.36
CA ILE A 93 6.46 3.31 -11.75
C ILE A 93 7.71 2.54 -12.16
N MET A 94 8.75 2.50 -11.33
CA MET A 94 9.96 1.72 -11.63
C MET A 94 9.67 0.24 -11.87
N GLN A 95 8.75 -0.34 -11.10
CA GLN A 95 8.37 -1.75 -11.24
C GLN A 95 7.51 -1.98 -12.49
N LEU A 96 6.57 -1.07 -12.79
CA LEU A 96 5.74 -1.12 -14.00
C LEU A 96 6.58 -0.97 -15.27
N ASP A 97 7.53 -0.04 -15.27
CA ASP A 97 8.45 0.16 -16.40
C ASP A 97 9.32 -1.10 -16.63
N ALA A 98 9.74 -1.76 -15.55
CA ALA A 98 10.46 -3.04 -15.68
C ALA A 98 9.59 -4.16 -16.29
N LEU A 99 8.29 -4.22 -15.96
CA LEU A 99 7.35 -5.14 -16.61
C LEU A 99 7.16 -4.79 -18.07
N LYS A 100 6.99 -3.51 -18.38
CA LYS A 100 6.78 -3.00 -19.74
C LYS A 100 7.97 -3.30 -20.67
N VAL A 101 9.20 -3.08 -20.18
CA VAL A 101 10.45 -3.42 -20.91
C VAL A 101 10.53 -4.91 -21.22
N LYS A 102 10.05 -5.78 -20.32
CA LYS A 102 10.01 -7.23 -20.52
C LYS A 102 8.83 -7.70 -21.38
N GLY A 103 7.94 -6.80 -21.82
CA GLY A 103 6.71 -7.18 -22.48
C GLY A 103 5.79 -8.02 -21.59
N GLN A 104 5.76 -7.73 -20.30
CA GLN A 104 5.00 -8.48 -19.30
C GLN A 104 3.89 -7.64 -18.71
N LYS A 105 2.79 -8.30 -18.32
CA LYS A 105 1.65 -7.70 -17.64
C LYS A 105 1.27 -8.54 -16.42
N ASN A 106 1.08 -7.91 -15.29
CA ASN A 106 0.50 -8.57 -14.12
C ASN A 106 -1.02 -8.64 -14.31
N ILE A 107 -1.60 -9.77 -13.97
CA ILE A 107 -3.05 -10.02 -13.98
C ILE A 107 -3.47 -10.36 -12.55
N MET A 108 -4.34 -9.56 -12.00
CA MET A 108 -4.99 -9.80 -10.71
C MET A 108 -6.50 -9.76 -10.90
N LYS A 109 -7.21 -10.76 -10.40
CA LYS A 109 -8.68 -10.84 -10.60
C LYS A 109 -9.36 -11.60 -9.47
N ASP A 110 -10.69 -11.43 -9.41
CA ASP A 110 -11.57 -12.10 -8.45
C ASP A 110 -11.12 -11.87 -7.00
N PHE A 111 -10.94 -10.59 -6.66
CA PHE A 111 -10.56 -10.14 -5.33
C PHE A 111 -11.62 -10.52 -4.30
N GLU A 112 -11.23 -11.22 -3.25
CA GLU A 112 -12.04 -11.54 -2.07
C GLU A 112 -11.55 -10.71 -0.88
N ASN A 113 -12.42 -9.93 -0.27
CA ASN A 113 -12.14 -9.31 1.02
C ASN A 113 -12.39 -10.34 2.11
N ILE A 114 -11.32 -10.89 2.70
CA ILE A 114 -11.43 -11.89 3.75
C ILE A 114 -11.47 -11.22 5.11
N ASP A 115 -10.57 -10.27 5.37
CA ASP A 115 -10.52 -9.56 6.64
C ASP A 115 -9.77 -8.23 6.51
N VAL A 116 -10.27 -7.18 7.16
CA VAL A 116 -9.60 -5.89 7.31
C VAL A 116 -9.69 -5.46 8.75
N LYS A 117 -8.55 -5.19 9.38
CA LYS A 117 -8.46 -4.71 10.77
C LYS A 117 -7.64 -3.43 10.83
N ILE A 118 -8.11 -2.46 11.56
CA ILE A 118 -7.33 -1.23 11.83
C ILE A 118 -6.35 -1.57 12.96
N THR A 119 -5.05 -1.50 12.68
CA THR A 119 -4.02 -1.92 13.61
C THR A 119 -3.26 -0.77 14.26
N ASN A 120 -3.28 0.41 13.65
CA ASN A 120 -2.68 1.61 14.21
C ASN A 120 -3.31 2.87 13.65
N ILE A 121 -3.37 3.93 14.47
CA ILE A 121 -3.76 5.28 14.06
C ILE A 121 -2.81 6.24 14.75
N THR A 122 -2.13 7.07 13.96
CA THR A 122 -1.31 8.18 14.47
C THR A 122 -1.65 9.47 13.72
N GLU A 123 -1.46 10.58 14.40
CA GLU A 123 -1.54 11.90 13.79
C GLU A 123 -0.26 12.65 14.13
N GLU A 124 0.48 13.05 13.11
CA GLU A 124 1.76 13.74 13.23
C GLU A 124 1.83 14.89 12.21
N ALA A 125 2.19 16.07 12.65
CA ALA A 125 2.34 17.25 11.81
C ALA A 125 1.11 17.53 10.89
N GLY A 126 -0.10 17.26 11.40
CA GLY A 126 -1.34 17.46 10.64
C GLY A 126 -1.63 16.38 9.60
N ILE A 127 -0.93 15.25 9.66
CA ILE A 127 -1.19 14.09 8.81
C ILE A 127 -1.71 12.94 9.67
N VAL A 128 -2.89 12.46 9.33
CA VAL A 128 -3.47 11.24 9.90
C VAL A 128 -2.93 10.04 9.15
N ASN A 129 -2.35 9.09 9.88
CA ASN A 129 -1.87 7.81 9.35
C ASN A 129 -2.71 6.70 9.94
N ILE A 130 -3.32 5.89 9.09
CA ILE A 130 -4.11 4.72 9.50
C ILE A 130 -3.49 3.47 8.89
N THR A 131 -3.03 2.56 9.74
CA THR A 131 -2.48 1.29 9.29
C THR A 131 -3.52 0.19 9.47
N VAL A 132 -3.72 -0.59 8.42
CA VAL A 132 -4.60 -1.75 8.42
C VAL A 132 -3.83 -3.04 8.17
N TYR A 133 -4.26 -4.10 8.81
CA TYR A 133 -4.06 -5.45 8.34
C TYR A 133 -5.14 -5.73 7.30
N LEU A 134 -4.75 -6.21 6.13
CA LEU A 134 -5.67 -6.54 5.04
C LEU A 134 -5.36 -7.96 4.56
N HIS A 135 -6.35 -8.85 4.63
CA HIS A 135 -6.28 -10.20 4.13
C HIS A 135 -7.22 -10.35 2.93
N THR A 136 -6.66 -10.72 1.80
CA THR A 136 -7.38 -10.89 0.54
C THR A 136 -6.97 -12.18 -0.14
N ALA A 137 -7.86 -12.71 -0.98
CA ALA A 137 -7.52 -13.77 -1.92
C ALA A 137 -7.83 -13.32 -3.34
N MET A 138 -7.00 -13.71 -4.29
CA MET A 138 -7.17 -13.37 -5.70
C MET A 138 -6.33 -14.29 -6.57
N TYR A 139 -6.62 -14.35 -7.86
CA TYR A 139 -5.65 -14.80 -8.84
C TYR A 139 -4.60 -13.70 -9.03
N ASP A 140 -3.32 -14.05 -8.96
CA ASP A 140 -2.19 -13.13 -9.21
C ASP A 140 -1.11 -13.86 -10.01
N TYR A 141 -0.96 -13.48 -11.26
CA TYR A 141 0.00 -14.07 -12.18
C TYR A 141 0.49 -13.04 -13.19
N VAL A 142 1.61 -13.32 -13.85
CA VAL A 142 2.19 -12.46 -14.89
C VAL A 142 2.17 -13.20 -16.21
N VAL A 143 1.75 -12.50 -17.25
CA VAL A 143 1.77 -12.99 -18.63
C VAL A 143 2.76 -12.21 -19.49
N ASP A 144 3.29 -12.86 -20.53
CA ASP A 144 4.06 -12.21 -21.58
C ASP A 144 3.15 -11.66 -22.72
N ASN A 145 3.76 -11.07 -23.76
CA ASN A 145 3.04 -10.55 -24.93
C ASN A 145 2.24 -11.61 -25.69
N ASN A 146 2.57 -12.90 -25.54
CA ASN A 146 1.85 -14.01 -26.13
C ASN A 146 0.73 -14.54 -25.21
N LYS A 147 0.44 -13.84 -24.11
CA LYS A 147 -0.53 -14.24 -23.07
C LYS A 147 -0.15 -15.54 -22.34
N LYS A 148 1.10 -15.97 -22.44
CA LYS A 148 1.60 -17.13 -21.69
C LYS A 148 1.94 -16.71 -20.27
N THR A 149 1.49 -17.49 -19.29
CA THR A 149 1.84 -17.28 -17.88
C THR A 149 3.34 -17.55 -17.67
N VAL A 150 4.06 -16.53 -17.23
CA VAL A 150 5.51 -16.58 -16.98
C VAL A 150 5.86 -16.53 -15.48
N ARG A 151 4.90 -16.15 -14.63
CA ARG A 151 5.01 -16.16 -13.17
C ARG A 151 3.65 -16.34 -12.53
N GLY A 152 3.58 -17.02 -11.39
CA GLY A 152 2.33 -17.33 -10.70
C GLY A 152 1.55 -18.46 -11.35
N LYS A 153 0.29 -18.60 -10.98
CA LYS A 153 -0.65 -19.59 -11.55
C LYS A 153 -1.99 -18.93 -11.82
N ASP A 154 -2.50 -19.13 -13.04
CA ASP A 154 -3.77 -18.57 -13.51
C ASP A 154 -5.01 -19.39 -13.09
N ASN A 155 -4.79 -20.56 -12.50
CA ASN A 155 -5.82 -21.51 -12.08
C ASN A 155 -5.88 -21.73 -10.56
N HIS A 156 -5.10 -21.00 -9.76
CA HIS A 156 -5.12 -21.07 -8.28
C HIS A 156 -5.14 -19.65 -7.74
N LYS A 157 -6.00 -19.41 -6.76
CA LYS A 157 -5.96 -18.17 -5.96
C LYS A 157 -4.80 -18.24 -4.98
N ILE A 158 -4.32 -17.08 -4.63
CA ILE A 158 -3.38 -16.90 -3.52
C ILE A 158 -4.07 -16.13 -2.41
N ASP A 159 -3.85 -16.54 -1.16
CA ASP A 159 -4.13 -15.76 0.02
C ASP A 159 -2.95 -14.85 0.29
N ILE A 160 -3.18 -13.55 0.42
CA ILE A 160 -2.14 -12.59 0.76
C ILE A 160 -2.58 -11.75 1.94
N GLU A 161 -1.66 -11.57 2.87
CA GLU A 161 -1.81 -10.70 4.03
C GLU A 161 -0.89 -9.50 3.87
N TYR A 162 -1.43 -8.30 4.04
CA TYR A 162 -0.70 -7.05 3.95
C TYR A 162 -0.81 -6.24 5.24
N SER A 163 0.24 -5.49 5.54
CA SER A 163 0.17 -4.30 6.36
C SER A 163 0.19 -3.09 5.41
N ILE A 164 -0.88 -2.28 5.44
CA ILE A 164 -1.03 -1.12 4.56
C ILE A 164 -1.25 0.12 5.41
N THR A 165 -0.54 1.20 5.09
CA THR A 165 -0.76 2.51 5.71
C THR A 165 -1.36 3.46 4.70
N PHE A 166 -2.47 4.08 5.07
CA PHE A 166 -3.11 5.18 4.35
C PHE A 166 -2.89 6.48 5.10
N VAL A 167 -2.73 7.56 4.36
CA VAL A 167 -2.51 8.90 4.91
C VAL A 167 -3.47 9.91 4.32
N LYS A 168 -3.87 10.88 5.15
CA LYS A 168 -4.71 12.02 4.77
C LYS A 168 -4.33 13.23 5.61
N ALA A 169 -4.41 14.44 5.07
CA ALA A 169 -4.32 15.65 5.86
C ALA A 169 -5.45 15.70 6.89
N SER A 170 -5.15 16.09 8.13
CA SER A 170 -6.19 16.34 9.11
C SER A 170 -6.94 17.65 8.77
N GLU A 171 -8.22 17.71 9.12
CA GLU A 171 -9.04 18.91 8.86
C GLU A 171 -8.47 20.17 9.55
N ASP A 172 -7.81 19.98 10.69
CA ASP A 172 -7.15 21.08 11.42
C ASP A 172 -5.85 21.57 10.77
N SER A 173 -5.19 20.73 9.95
CA SER A 173 -3.93 21.09 9.28
C SER A 173 -4.13 22.08 8.13
N GLU A 174 -5.32 22.15 7.56
CA GLU A 174 -5.65 23.12 6.51
C GLU A 174 -5.72 24.58 7.03
N LYS A 175 -5.78 24.75 8.35
CA LYS A 175 -5.99 26.05 9.00
C LYS A 175 -4.81 26.52 9.86
N LYS A 176 -3.81 25.67 10.07
CA LYS A 176 -2.67 25.96 10.96
C LYS A 176 -1.35 25.55 10.34
N CYS A 177 -0.34 26.39 10.54
CA CYS A 177 1.02 26.03 10.15
C CYS A 177 1.49 24.78 10.93
N PRO A 178 1.93 23.70 10.27
CA PRO A 178 2.34 22.47 10.95
C PRO A 178 3.60 22.65 11.82
N ASN A 179 4.38 23.72 11.58
CA ASN A 179 5.62 23.97 12.32
C ASN A 179 5.40 24.84 13.57
N CYS A 180 4.62 25.93 13.50
CA CYS A 180 4.45 26.88 14.60
C CYS A 180 3.02 26.95 15.14
N GLY A 181 2.04 26.28 14.52
CA GLY A 181 0.64 26.31 14.94
C GLY A 181 -0.12 27.59 14.63
N ALA A 182 0.53 28.60 14.01
CA ALA A 182 -0.12 29.85 13.66
C ALA A 182 -1.24 29.62 12.62
N PRO A 183 -2.33 30.43 12.66
CA PRO A 183 -3.37 30.36 11.64
C PRO A 183 -2.79 30.55 10.25
N PHE A 184 -3.27 29.77 9.28
CA PHE A 184 -2.85 29.83 7.90
C PHE A 184 -4.07 29.92 6.97
N GLU A 185 -4.17 31.01 6.24
CA GLU A 185 -5.23 31.22 5.24
C GLU A 185 -4.72 31.18 3.80
N GLY A 186 -3.44 30.81 3.62
CA GLY A 186 -2.78 30.77 2.32
C GLY A 186 -2.99 29.49 1.53
N VAL A 187 -2.43 29.46 0.31
CA VAL A 187 -2.44 28.29 -0.57
C VAL A 187 -1.34 27.28 -0.19
N ALA A 188 -1.59 26.02 -0.42
CA ALA A 188 -0.61 24.96 -0.27
C ALA A 188 0.69 25.27 -1.03
N GLY A 189 1.85 25.02 -0.40
CA GLY A 189 3.16 25.32 -0.98
C GLY A 189 3.69 26.74 -0.72
N GLY A 190 2.90 27.58 -0.02
CA GLY A 190 3.37 28.89 0.47
C GLY A 190 4.24 28.77 1.71
N ASN A 191 4.85 29.89 2.10
CA ASN A 191 5.58 29.99 3.37
C ASN A 191 4.69 30.58 4.46
N CYS A 192 4.82 30.07 5.66
CA CYS A 192 4.14 30.62 6.83
C CYS A 192 4.63 32.04 7.10
N GLU A 193 3.72 33.00 7.21
CA GLU A 193 4.05 34.41 7.48
C GLU A 193 4.68 34.62 8.85
N TYR A 194 4.43 33.70 9.80
CA TYR A 194 4.91 33.81 11.18
C TYR A 194 6.28 33.17 11.41
N CYS A 195 6.56 32.03 10.80
CA CYS A 195 7.81 31.30 11.05
C CYS A 195 8.64 31.04 9.80
N GLY A 196 8.17 31.46 8.61
CA GLY A 196 8.88 31.29 7.34
C GLY A 196 8.97 29.87 6.79
N SER A 197 8.44 28.88 7.53
CA SER A 197 8.48 27.48 7.08
C SER A 197 7.59 27.26 5.88
N THR A 198 8.05 26.45 4.93
CA THR A 198 7.22 26.01 3.81
C THR A 198 6.08 25.14 4.33
N ILE A 199 4.85 25.47 3.93
CA ILE A 199 3.66 24.73 4.34
C ILE A 199 3.44 23.60 3.35
N VAL A 200 3.70 22.39 3.82
CA VAL A 200 3.40 21.16 3.09
C VAL A 200 2.00 20.73 3.50
N VAL A 201 1.05 20.79 2.58
CA VAL A 201 -0.31 20.26 2.80
C VAL A 201 -0.31 18.82 2.37
N GLY A 202 -0.75 17.94 3.25
CA GLY A 202 -0.93 16.52 2.95
C GLY A 202 -2.08 16.27 1.94
N PRO A 203 -2.27 15.04 1.51
CA PRO A 203 -3.35 14.69 0.59
C PRO A 203 -4.71 14.94 1.23
N LYS A 204 -5.65 15.50 0.44
CA LYS A 204 -7.03 15.79 0.90
C LYS A 204 -7.86 14.53 1.08
N GLU A 205 -7.61 13.52 0.26
CA GLU A 205 -8.22 12.21 0.33
C GLU A 205 -7.21 11.18 0.88
N TYR A 206 -7.71 10.05 1.34
CA TYR A 206 -6.82 8.97 1.74
C TYR A 206 -6.05 8.42 0.55
N VAL A 207 -4.72 8.41 0.67
CA VAL A 207 -3.82 7.77 -0.29
C VAL A 207 -2.97 6.72 0.41
N MET A 208 -2.54 5.69 -0.31
CA MET A 208 -1.65 4.67 0.23
C MET A 208 -0.22 5.21 0.28
N SER A 209 0.41 5.12 1.46
CA SER A 209 1.79 5.53 1.68
C SER A 209 2.75 4.34 1.82
N LYS A 210 2.22 3.19 2.26
CA LYS A 210 3.03 2.00 2.46
C LYS A 210 2.20 0.73 2.26
N LYS A 211 2.78 -0.27 1.59
CA LYS A 211 2.22 -1.61 1.48
C LYS A 211 3.33 -2.65 1.68
N THR A 212 3.16 -3.52 2.66
CA THR A 212 4.12 -4.59 2.97
C THR A 212 3.39 -5.93 2.99
N CYS A 213 3.84 -6.89 2.19
CA CYS A 213 3.35 -8.26 2.27
C CYS A 213 3.92 -8.92 3.54
N ILE A 214 3.04 -9.41 4.41
CA ILE A 214 3.40 -10.03 5.69
C ILE A 214 3.09 -11.52 5.73
N GLY A 215 2.34 -12.02 4.76
CA GLY A 215 2.04 -13.43 4.58
C GLY A 215 1.51 -13.72 3.18
N GLN A 216 1.86 -14.88 2.65
CA GLN A 216 1.35 -15.35 1.37
C GLN A 216 1.32 -16.88 1.36
N ARG A 217 0.22 -17.43 0.85
CA ARG A 217 0.10 -18.89 0.62
C ARG A 217 -0.76 -19.16 -0.63
N MET A 218 -0.53 -20.29 -1.26
CA MET A 218 -1.37 -20.76 -2.35
C MET A 218 -2.61 -21.43 -1.79
N ARG A 219 -3.78 -21.14 -2.35
CA ARG A 219 -5.06 -21.77 -2.04
C ARG A 219 -5.27 -23.02 -2.89
#